data_a10aafc5b0611c63d1402c42f7daaa95
#
_entry.id   a10aafc5b0611c63d1402c42f7daaa95
#
_cell.length_a   1.000
_cell.length_b   1.000
_cell.length_c   1.000
_cell.angle_alpha   90.00
_cell.angle_beta   90.00
_cell.angle_gamma   90.00
#
_symmetry.space_group_name_H-M   'P 1'
#
loop_
_entity.id
_entity.type
_entity.pdbx_description
1 polymer ?
#
loop_
_entity_poly.entity_id
_entity_poly.type
_entity_poly.pdbx_seq_one_letter_code
_entity_poly.pdbx_strand_id
1 'polypeptide(L)'
;MDHAIRKDSIQDKIFVESLCMDLKIQFFSITLNPDSKPKKDSPEQWARDKRYEYLSNLSIETRSDWIMTGHHSNDNAETILMNLSRQAGVNGLSGIPQKNGKIIRPLLSYEKKVLCDFVDRVGLPFKNDYTNSDISIPRNFIRQKVLKPWELQVPSLIKGVYKSTLLISEWKQSLDQLLIKFIISKLIISDSRIDIPLAFINDLPNLVKVRLIQLLFDQEKKLWSKHDLKMLEQFLKRVSTGKTFNRINQWSLLHDRGLIIAKKN
;
A
#
# COMPACT_ATOMS: atom_id res chain seq x y z
N MET A 1 -5.11 -5.20 18.43
CA MET A 1 -3.75 -5.79 18.53
C MET A 1 -2.93 -4.92 19.45
N ASP A 2 -2.38 -5.53 20.49
CA ASP A 2 -1.46 -4.90 21.40
C ASP A 2 -0.02 -5.22 20.96
N HIS A 3 0.79 -4.18 20.75
CA HIS A 3 2.18 -4.34 20.33
C HIS A 3 3.13 -4.58 21.50
N ALA A 4 2.65 -4.50 22.74
CA ALA A 4 3.40 -4.65 24.01
C ALA A 4 4.68 -3.78 24.09
N ILE A 5 4.76 -2.71 23.28
CA ILE A 5 5.91 -1.77 23.26
C ILE A 5 5.77 -0.75 24.40
N ARG A 6 4.56 -0.53 24.89
CA ARG A 6 4.23 0.45 25.94
C ARG A 6 3.65 -0.23 27.19
N LYS A 7 4.02 0.29 28.36
CA LYS A 7 3.46 -0.22 29.64
C LYS A 7 1.93 -0.05 29.74
N ASP A 8 1.38 0.99 29.09
CA ASP A 8 -0.05 1.34 29.16
C ASP A 8 -0.90 0.71 28.04
N SER A 9 -0.29 -0.09 27.14
CA SER A 9 -1.02 -0.73 26.04
C SER A 9 -2.15 -1.65 26.50
N ILE A 10 -2.00 -2.22 27.70
CA ILE A 10 -3.04 -3.04 28.34
C ILE A 10 -4.31 -2.24 28.67
N GLN A 11 -4.16 -0.97 29.05
CA GLN A 11 -5.31 -0.09 29.33
C GLN A 11 -6.07 0.26 28.05
N ASP A 12 -5.38 0.39 26.92
CA ASP A 12 -6.00 0.60 25.61
C ASP A 12 -6.80 -0.63 25.18
N LYS A 13 -6.25 -1.82 25.44
CA LYS A 13 -6.95 -3.09 25.20
C LYS A 13 -8.23 -3.18 26.03
N ILE A 14 -8.16 -2.95 27.34
CA ILE A 14 -9.31 -2.99 28.26
C ILE A 14 -10.38 -1.99 27.83
N PHE A 15 -9.98 -0.77 27.44
CA PHE A 15 -10.91 0.24 26.97
C PHE A 15 -11.68 -0.22 25.71
N VAL A 16 -10.98 -0.79 24.71
CA VAL A 16 -11.63 -1.27 23.48
C VAL A 16 -12.50 -2.48 23.77
N GLU A 17 -12.07 -3.38 24.66
CA GLU A 17 -12.85 -4.55 25.08
C GLU A 17 -14.16 -4.14 25.75
N SER A 18 -14.12 -3.19 26.70
CA SER A 18 -15.33 -2.63 27.33
C SER A 18 -16.27 -2.01 26.32
N LEU A 19 -15.74 -1.19 25.40
CA LEU A 19 -16.55 -0.58 24.34
C LEU A 19 -17.22 -1.62 23.43
N CYS A 20 -16.50 -2.70 23.09
CA CYS A 20 -17.08 -3.79 22.30
C CYS A 20 -18.20 -4.52 23.06
N MET A 21 -18.04 -4.72 24.37
CA MET A 21 -19.09 -5.30 25.24
C MET A 21 -20.34 -4.43 25.27
N ASP A 22 -20.18 -3.12 25.47
CA ASP A 22 -21.30 -2.15 25.50
C ASP A 22 -22.06 -2.13 24.15
N LEU A 23 -21.31 -2.22 23.05
CA LEU A 23 -21.88 -2.25 21.70
C LEU A 23 -22.35 -3.65 21.25
N LYS A 24 -22.17 -4.68 22.09
CA LYS A 24 -22.47 -6.09 21.76
C LYS A 24 -21.75 -6.59 20.51
N ILE A 25 -20.51 -6.14 20.33
CA ILE A 25 -19.62 -6.53 19.23
C ILE A 25 -18.59 -7.52 19.75
N GLN A 26 -18.34 -8.60 18.99
CA GLN A 26 -17.33 -9.58 19.34
C GLN A 26 -15.93 -8.95 19.33
N PHE A 27 -15.17 -9.16 20.40
CA PHE A 27 -13.82 -8.63 20.57
C PHE A 27 -12.77 -9.72 20.37
N PHE A 28 -11.77 -9.42 19.54
CA PHE A 28 -10.59 -10.26 19.33
C PHE A 28 -9.33 -9.45 19.61
N SER A 29 -8.40 -10.04 20.33
CA SER A 29 -7.12 -9.39 20.59
C SER A 29 -5.95 -10.34 20.49
N ILE A 30 -4.78 -9.81 20.14
CA ILE A 30 -3.50 -10.48 20.21
C ILE A 30 -2.47 -9.52 20.80
N THR A 31 -1.59 -10.03 21.64
CA THR A 31 -0.44 -9.30 22.15
C THR A 31 0.82 -9.83 21.45
N LEU A 32 1.59 -8.93 20.84
CA LEU A 32 2.84 -9.29 20.18
C LEU A 32 3.98 -9.40 21.21
N ASN A 33 4.92 -10.29 20.92
CA ASN A 33 6.20 -10.31 21.65
C ASN A 33 7.22 -9.42 20.92
N PRO A 34 7.64 -8.27 21.48
CA PRO A 34 8.61 -7.36 20.86
C PRO A 34 9.96 -8.03 20.54
N ASP A 35 10.35 -9.04 21.32
CA ASP A 35 11.61 -9.78 21.13
C ASP A 35 11.62 -10.61 19.84
N SER A 36 10.43 -10.89 19.28
CA SER A 36 10.30 -11.61 18.01
C SER A 36 10.56 -10.75 16.78
N LYS A 37 10.82 -9.44 16.96
CA LYS A 37 11.10 -8.51 15.86
C LYS A 37 12.48 -8.78 15.24
N PRO A 38 12.57 -8.99 13.89
CA PRO A 38 13.85 -9.11 13.22
C PRO A 38 14.70 -7.85 13.38
N LYS A 39 16.01 -8.00 13.62
CA LYS A 39 16.93 -6.87 13.85
C LYS A 39 16.97 -5.85 12.70
N LYS A 40 16.69 -6.29 11.47
CA LYS A 40 16.72 -5.44 10.26
C LYS A 40 15.44 -4.63 10.05
N ASP A 41 14.33 -4.97 10.69
CA ASP A 41 13.05 -4.34 10.46
C ASP A 41 12.85 -3.15 11.39
N SER A 42 12.23 -2.08 10.86
CA SER A 42 11.76 -1.01 11.72
C SER A 42 10.61 -1.52 12.60
N PRO A 43 10.52 -1.08 13.87
CA PRO A 43 9.43 -1.51 14.76
C PRO A 43 8.04 -1.24 14.16
N GLU A 44 7.87 -0.10 13.50
CA GLU A 44 6.62 0.31 12.88
C GLU A 44 6.21 -0.63 11.73
N GLN A 45 7.16 -0.94 10.83
CA GLN A 45 6.90 -1.82 9.70
C GLN A 45 6.59 -3.24 10.17
N TRP A 46 7.38 -3.79 11.10
CA TRP A 46 7.14 -5.10 11.69
C TRP A 46 5.76 -5.18 12.35
N ALA A 47 5.41 -4.20 13.18
CA ALA A 47 4.11 -4.16 13.85
C ALA A 47 2.95 -4.05 12.85
N ARG A 48 3.16 -3.31 11.75
CA ARG A 48 2.21 -3.20 10.65
C ARG A 48 2.00 -4.55 9.95
N ASP A 49 3.08 -5.25 9.60
CA ASP A 49 3.03 -6.53 8.89
C ASP A 49 2.33 -7.59 9.75
N LYS A 50 2.67 -7.66 11.05
CA LYS A 50 2.01 -8.55 12.01
C LYS A 50 0.53 -8.23 12.20
N ARG A 51 0.14 -6.96 12.14
CA ARG A 51 -1.27 -6.56 12.19
C ARG A 51 -2.05 -7.11 11.01
N TYR A 52 -1.53 -6.96 9.80
CA TYR A 52 -2.23 -7.45 8.62
C TYR A 52 -2.23 -8.97 8.51
N GLU A 53 -1.16 -9.64 8.94
CA GLU A 53 -1.10 -11.09 9.07
C GLU A 53 -2.21 -11.60 10.01
N TYR A 54 -2.30 -11.03 11.21
CA TYR A 54 -3.34 -11.40 12.19
C TYR A 54 -4.75 -11.14 11.67
N LEU A 55 -5.01 -9.95 11.11
CA LEU A 55 -6.32 -9.61 10.56
C LEU A 55 -6.72 -10.53 9.39
N SER A 56 -5.76 -10.95 8.58
CA SER A 56 -6.00 -11.89 7.48
C SER A 56 -6.40 -13.27 8.00
N ASN A 57 -5.67 -13.80 8.99
CA ASN A 57 -5.98 -15.08 9.62
C ASN A 57 -7.34 -15.04 10.32
N LEU A 58 -7.59 -13.98 11.10
CA LEU A 58 -8.89 -13.78 11.76
C LEU A 58 -10.05 -13.70 10.76
N SER A 59 -9.84 -13.05 9.60
CA SER A 59 -10.87 -12.99 8.55
C SER A 59 -11.22 -14.36 7.96
N ILE A 60 -10.28 -15.31 7.99
CA ILE A 60 -10.52 -16.69 7.55
C ILE A 60 -11.30 -17.43 8.64
N GLU A 61 -10.87 -17.36 9.90
CA GLU A 61 -11.50 -18.01 11.05
C GLU A 61 -12.95 -17.58 11.24
N THR A 62 -13.19 -16.26 11.11
CA THR A 62 -14.54 -15.67 11.27
C THR A 62 -15.37 -15.67 9.99
N ARG A 63 -14.81 -16.18 8.87
CA ARG A 63 -15.43 -16.15 7.54
C ARG A 63 -15.86 -14.75 7.11
N SER A 64 -15.09 -13.74 7.50
CA SER A 64 -15.37 -12.34 7.15
C SER A 64 -14.99 -12.04 5.70
N ASP A 65 -15.87 -11.37 4.97
CA ASP A 65 -15.64 -10.95 3.59
C ASP A 65 -14.66 -9.79 3.52
N TRP A 66 -14.67 -8.92 4.54
CA TRP A 66 -13.92 -7.66 4.54
C TRP A 66 -13.17 -7.43 5.85
N ILE A 67 -12.01 -6.78 5.73
CA ILE A 67 -11.24 -6.20 6.82
C ILE A 67 -11.35 -4.70 6.71
N MET A 68 -12.01 -4.06 7.67
CA MET A 68 -12.13 -2.60 7.69
C MET A 68 -11.00 -1.98 8.50
N THR A 69 -10.43 -0.87 8.01
CA THR A 69 -9.42 -0.11 8.75
C THR A 69 -9.81 1.37 8.84
N GLY A 70 -9.47 2.01 9.96
CA GLY A 70 -9.84 3.39 10.28
C GLY A 70 -8.96 4.47 9.63
N HIS A 71 -8.34 4.20 8.48
CA HIS A 71 -7.57 5.22 7.77
C HIS A 71 -8.49 6.32 7.24
N HIS A 72 -8.04 7.58 7.36
CA HIS A 72 -8.75 8.78 6.92
C HIS A 72 -7.89 9.64 5.98
N SER A 73 -8.41 10.75 5.44
CA SER A 73 -7.72 11.54 4.42
C SER A 73 -6.43 12.20 4.92
N ASN A 74 -6.32 12.54 6.22
CA ASN A 74 -5.06 13.03 6.77
C ASN A 74 -3.98 11.94 6.75
N ASP A 75 -4.30 10.65 7.00
CA ASP A 75 -3.33 9.54 6.85
C ASP A 75 -2.85 9.42 5.42
N ASN A 76 -3.75 9.67 4.45
CA ASN A 76 -3.39 9.69 3.04
C ASN A 76 -2.39 10.82 2.74
N ALA A 77 -2.63 12.04 3.24
CA ALA A 77 -1.72 13.17 3.08
C ALA A 77 -0.34 12.90 3.70
N GLU A 78 -0.29 12.34 4.91
CA GLU A 78 0.96 11.90 5.56
C GLU A 78 1.72 10.90 4.67
N THR A 79 1.01 9.90 4.15
CA THR A 79 1.60 8.86 3.29
C THR A 79 2.15 9.44 1.99
N ILE A 80 1.45 10.39 1.36
CA ILE A 80 1.92 11.08 0.15
C ILE A 80 3.21 11.83 0.43
N LEU A 81 3.28 12.61 1.50
CA LEU A 81 4.49 13.39 1.85
C LEU A 81 5.67 12.47 2.17
N MET A 82 5.44 11.38 2.90
CA MET A 82 6.47 10.36 3.14
C MET A 82 6.95 9.71 1.84
N ASN A 83 6.05 9.44 0.91
CA ASN A 83 6.38 8.86 -0.38
C ASN A 83 7.13 9.83 -1.29
N LEU A 84 6.75 11.12 -1.30
CA LEU A 84 7.48 12.18 -1.99
C LEU A 84 8.93 12.28 -1.50
N SER A 85 9.16 12.29 -0.18
CA SER A 85 10.52 12.34 0.39
C SER A 85 11.39 11.13 -0.01
N ARG A 86 10.75 10.02 -0.39
CA ARG A 86 11.41 8.78 -0.85
C ARG A 86 11.48 8.66 -2.37
N GLN A 87 11.21 9.75 -3.10
CA GLN A 87 11.19 9.77 -4.57
C GLN A 87 10.23 8.71 -5.17
N ALA A 88 9.05 8.60 -4.58
CA ALA A 88 8.05 7.67 -5.10
C ALA A 88 7.49 8.15 -6.44
N GLY A 89 7.31 7.20 -7.37
CA GLY A 89 6.60 7.44 -8.62
C GLY A 89 5.08 7.40 -8.46
N VAL A 90 4.37 7.30 -9.58
CA VAL A 90 2.90 7.33 -9.66
C VAL A 90 2.23 6.37 -8.67
N ASN A 91 2.78 5.16 -8.47
CA ASN A 91 2.24 4.18 -7.52
C ASN A 91 2.24 4.68 -6.07
N GLY A 92 3.30 5.39 -5.66
CA GLY A 92 3.37 5.95 -4.30
C GLY A 92 2.54 7.22 -4.15
N LEU A 93 2.37 7.99 -5.23
CA LEU A 93 1.59 9.23 -5.23
C LEU A 93 0.09 9.01 -5.40
N SER A 94 -0.35 7.83 -5.83
CA SER A 94 -1.77 7.45 -5.80
C SER A 94 -2.31 7.21 -4.38
N GLY A 95 -1.46 7.35 -3.37
CA GLY A 95 -1.86 7.34 -1.96
C GLY A 95 -2.29 5.98 -1.43
N ILE A 96 -3.10 6.03 -0.38
CA ILE A 96 -3.67 4.85 0.25
C ILE A 96 -4.89 4.42 -0.59
N PRO A 97 -4.93 3.18 -1.12
CA PRO A 97 -6.08 2.72 -1.89
C PRO A 97 -7.30 2.52 -0.99
N GLN A 98 -8.49 2.89 -1.47
CA GLN A 98 -9.74 2.67 -0.74
C GLN A 98 -10.04 1.19 -0.52
N LYS A 99 -9.67 0.35 -1.50
CA LYS A 99 -9.78 -1.11 -1.44
C LYS A 99 -8.47 -1.76 -1.88
N ASN A 100 -8.02 -2.77 -1.15
CA ASN A 100 -6.88 -3.59 -1.51
C ASN A 100 -7.12 -5.05 -1.07
N GLY A 101 -7.48 -5.91 -2.02
CA GLY A 101 -7.96 -7.26 -1.72
C GLY A 101 -9.19 -7.22 -0.81
N LYS A 102 -9.12 -7.91 0.33
CA LYS A 102 -10.18 -7.90 1.36
C LYS A 102 -10.18 -6.64 2.24
N ILE A 103 -9.14 -5.81 2.17
CA ILE A 103 -9.04 -4.63 3.02
C ILE A 103 -9.79 -3.46 2.39
N ILE A 104 -10.71 -2.87 3.14
CA ILE A 104 -11.45 -1.65 2.77
C ILE A 104 -11.24 -0.56 3.80
N ARG A 105 -11.34 0.70 3.36
CA ARG A 105 -11.09 1.90 4.18
C ARG A 105 -12.26 2.88 4.04
N PRO A 106 -13.36 2.63 4.75
CA PRO A 106 -14.59 3.41 4.59
C PRO A 106 -14.41 4.89 4.94
N LEU A 107 -13.49 5.20 5.87
CA LEU A 107 -13.26 6.55 6.36
C LEU A 107 -12.24 7.36 5.55
N LEU A 108 -11.65 6.77 4.50
CA LEU A 108 -10.53 7.38 3.77
C LEU A 108 -10.89 8.71 3.09
N SER A 109 -12.15 8.92 2.73
CA SER A 109 -12.64 10.16 2.11
C SER A 109 -12.94 11.27 3.12
N TYR A 110 -12.94 10.98 4.42
CA TYR A 110 -13.26 11.94 5.47
C TYR A 110 -11.99 12.52 6.09
N GLU A 111 -12.03 13.81 6.40
CA GLU A 111 -10.97 14.48 7.15
C GLU A 111 -11.07 14.10 8.63
N LYS A 112 -9.92 14.02 9.32
CA LYS A 112 -9.87 13.69 10.75
C LYS A 112 -10.77 14.62 11.59
N LYS A 113 -10.79 15.91 11.26
CA LYS A 113 -11.63 16.89 11.96
C LYS A 113 -13.11 16.50 11.92
N VAL A 114 -13.62 16.13 10.73
CA VAL A 114 -15.03 15.71 10.56
C VAL A 114 -15.35 14.48 11.42
N LEU A 115 -14.40 13.54 11.51
CA LEU A 115 -14.56 12.34 12.34
C LEU A 115 -14.54 12.68 13.85
N CYS A 116 -13.66 13.58 14.28
CA CYS A 116 -13.64 14.07 15.66
C CYS A 116 -14.95 14.79 16.02
N ASP A 117 -15.39 15.72 15.17
CA ASP A 117 -16.65 16.45 15.38
C ASP A 117 -17.86 15.49 15.45
N PHE A 118 -17.84 14.42 14.68
CA PHE A 118 -18.87 13.36 14.75
C PHE A 118 -18.82 12.61 16.08
N VAL A 119 -17.63 12.14 16.48
CA VAL A 119 -17.41 11.40 17.74
C VAL A 119 -17.88 12.22 18.95
N ASP A 120 -17.51 13.52 19.00
CA ASP A 120 -17.91 14.44 20.07
C ASP A 120 -19.43 14.66 20.08
N ARG A 121 -20.05 14.83 18.89
CA ARG A 121 -21.50 15.04 18.76
C ARG A 121 -22.34 13.85 19.24
N VAL A 122 -21.87 12.62 18.96
CA VAL A 122 -22.60 11.40 19.35
C VAL A 122 -22.17 10.86 20.71
N GLY A 123 -21.19 11.49 21.35
CA GLY A 123 -20.71 11.11 22.68
C GLY A 123 -19.99 9.76 22.71
N LEU A 124 -19.34 9.35 21.61
CA LEU A 124 -18.57 8.12 21.60
C LEU A 124 -17.28 8.30 22.43
N PRO A 125 -17.00 7.38 23.37
CA PRO A 125 -15.76 7.43 24.12
C PRO A 125 -14.55 7.15 23.20
N PHE A 126 -13.45 7.88 23.40
CA PHE A 126 -12.20 7.65 22.70
C PHE A 126 -10.99 7.88 23.60
N LYS A 127 -9.86 7.31 23.24
CA LYS A 127 -8.58 7.55 23.90
C LYS A 127 -7.62 8.27 22.98
N ASN A 128 -6.90 9.25 23.53
CA ASN A 128 -5.79 9.91 22.87
C ASN A 128 -4.50 9.13 23.10
N ASP A 129 -3.86 8.72 22.04
CA ASP A 129 -2.53 8.11 22.10
C ASP A 129 -1.46 9.21 22.22
N TYR A 130 -0.82 9.32 23.40
CA TYR A 130 0.20 10.33 23.67
C TYR A 130 1.45 10.18 22.80
N THR A 131 1.73 8.98 22.27
CA THR A 131 2.86 8.80 21.34
C THR A 131 2.70 9.56 20.02
N ASN A 132 1.49 10.02 19.70
CA ASN A 132 1.25 10.93 18.58
C ASN A 132 1.97 12.29 18.74
N SER A 133 2.43 12.64 19.95
CA SER A 133 3.22 13.85 20.20
C SER A 133 4.72 13.69 19.93
N ASP A 134 5.21 12.46 19.82
CA ASP A 134 6.63 12.18 19.59
C ASP A 134 7.02 12.50 18.14
N ILE A 135 7.67 13.64 17.96
CA ILE A 135 8.16 14.12 16.64
C ILE A 135 9.43 13.43 16.16
N SER A 136 10.06 12.57 16.96
CA SER A 136 11.16 11.72 16.49
C SER A 136 10.68 10.69 15.46
N ILE A 137 9.37 10.35 15.50
CA ILE A 137 8.72 9.49 14.52
C ILE A 137 8.41 10.31 13.26
N PRO A 138 8.96 9.96 12.08
CA PRO A 138 8.82 10.75 10.86
C PRO A 138 7.37 11.10 10.48
N ARG A 139 6.45 10.17 10.71
CA ARG A 139 5.03 10.37 10.42
C ARG A 139 4.40 11.43 11.35
N ASN A 140 4.74 11.40 12.63
CA ASN A 140 4.27 12.41 13.58
C ASN A 140 4.88 13.79 13.30
N PHE A 141 6.16 13.82 12.87
CA PHE A 141 6.80 15.06 12.43
C PHE A 141 6.03 15.69 11.26
N ILE A 142 5.74 14.91 10.21
CA ILE A 142 4.95 15.40 9.06
C ILE A 142 3.58 15.92 9.51
N ARG A 143 2.88 15.16 10.35
CA ARG A 143 1.58 15.55 10.89
C ARG A 143 1.62 16.88 11.62
N GLN A 144 2.59 17.05 12.54
CA GLN A 144 2.60 18.17 13.47
C GLN A 144 3.34 19.39 12.94
N LYS A 145 4.46 19.17 12.23
CA LYS A 145 5.36 20.25 11.80
C LYS A 145 5.18 20.66 10.34
N VAL A 146 4.48 19.85 9.55
CA VAL A 146 4.25 20.15 8.13
C VAL A 146 2.75 20.33 7.86
N LEU A 147 1.95 19.30 8.08
CA LEU A 147 0.53 19.34 7.70
C LEU A 147 -0.30 20.32 8.55
N LYS A 148 -0.20 20.26 9.88
CA LYS A 148 -0.98 21.17 10.74
C LYS A 148 -0.73 22.66 10.46
N PRO A 149 0.53 23.17 10.39
CA PRO A 149 0.77 24.57 10.03
C PRO A 149 0.25 24.92 8.64
N TRP A 150 0.34 24.01 7.70
CA TRP A 150 -0.14 24.22 6.33
C TRP A 150 -1.68 24.23 6.25
N GLU A 151 -2.36 23.35 6.97
CA GLU A 151 -3.84 23.35 7.07
C GLU A 151 -4.38 24.66 7.67
N LEU A 152 -3.66 25.28 8.61
CA LEU A 152 -4.04 26.58 9.17
C LEU A 152 -4.04 27.69 8.12
N GLN A 153 -3.13 27.63 7.15
CA GLN A 153 -3.05 28.60 6.04
C GLN A 153 -3.97 28.23 4.89
N VAL A 154 -4.18 26.94 4.66
CA VAL A 154 -4.96 26.40 3.54
C VAL A 154 -5.95 25.36 4.08
N PRO A 155 -7.12 25.77 4.59
CA PRO A 155 -8.09 24.84 5.21
C PRO A 155 -8.58 23.72 4.29
N SER A 156 -8.47 23.87 2.99
CA SER A 156 -8.84 22.83 2.00
C SER A 156 -7.70 21.87 1.65
N LEU A 157 -6.53 21.97 2.31
CA LEU A 157 -5.31 21.21 1.98
C LEU A 157 -5.57 19.70 1.91
N ILE A 158 -6.10 19.12 2.98
CA ILE A 158 -6.29 17.66 3.09
C ILE A 158 -7.27 17.17 2.00
N LYS A 159 -8.37 17.88 1.81
CA LYS A 159 -9.32 17.59 0.73
C LYS A 159 -8.70 17.71 -0.66
N GLY A 160 -7.86 18.73 -0.87
CA GLY A 160 -7.12 18.94 -2.11
C GLY A 160 -6.14 17.78 -2.40
N VAL A 161 -5.33 17.40 -1.42
CA VAL A 161 -4.41 16.26 -1.53
C VAL A 161 -5.18 14.97 -1.84
N TYR A 162 -6.27 14.70 -1.11
CA TYR A 162 -7.09 13.51 -1.36
C TYR A 162 -7.65 13.48 -2.78
N LYS A 163 -8.23 14.58 -3.27
CA LYS A 163 -8.73 14.67 -4.65
C LYS A 163 -7.62 14.47 -5.69
N SER A 164 -6.46 15.04 -5.47
CA SER A 164 -5.30 14.85 -6.36
C SER A 164 -4.87 13.38 -6.42
N THR A 165 -4.90 12.66 -5.30
CA THR A 165 -4.57 11.23 -5.29
C THR A 165 -5.61 10.39 -6.05
N LEU A 166 -6.89 10.76 -6.01
CA LEU A 166 -7.92 10.10 -6.81
C LEU A 166 -7.65 10.26 -8.30
N LEU A 167 -7.33 11.48 -8.76
CA LEU A 167 -6.98 11.73 -10.16
C LEU A 167 -5.75 10.94 -10.60
N ILE A 168 -4.70 10.91 -9.79
CA ILE A 168 -3.49 10.11 -10.07
C ILE A 168 -3.83 8.62 -10.15
N SER A 169 -4.69 8.13 -9.26
CA SER A 169 -5.15 6.74 -9.25
C SER A 169 -5.96 6.41 -10.50
N GLU A 170 -6.83 7.31 -10.94
CA GLU A 170 -7.63 7.17 -12.15
C GLU A 170 -6.75 7.13 -13.40
N TRP A 171 -5.78 8.03 -13.52
CA TRP A 171 -4.78 8.01 -14.60
C TRP A 171 -4.03 6.66 -14.66
N LYS A 172 -3.58 6.17 -13.50
CA LYS A 172 -2.91 4.88 -13.41
C LYS A 172 -3.82 3.74 -13.88
N GLN A 173 -5.07 3.70 -13.39
CA GLN A 173 -6.03 2.66 -13.76
C GLN A 173 -6.36 2.72 -15.26
N SER A 174 -6.51 3.92 -15.83
CA SER A 174 -6.77 4.11 -17.25
C SER A 174 -5.61 3.57 -18.10
N LEU A 175 -4.35 3.84 -17.71
CA LEU A 175 -3.18 3.28 -18.38
C LEU A 175 -3.18 1.74 -18.27
N ASP A 176 -3.44 1.19 -17.09
CA ASP A 176 -3.50 -0.24 -16.87
C ASP A 176 -4.54 -0.91 -17.77
N GLN A 177 -5.75 -0.31 -17.88
CA GLN A 177 -6.81 -0.80 -18.76
C GLN A 177 -6.42 -0.76 -20.24
N LEU A 178 -5.74 0.32 -20.69
CA LEU A 178 -5.24 0.40 -22.06
C LEU A 178 -4.20 -0.68 -22.34
N LEU A 179 -3.26 -0.89 -21.41
CA LEU A 179 -2.25 -1.95 -21.56
C LEU A 179 -2.87 -3.35 -21.60
N ILE A 180 -3.86 -3.61 -20.75
CA ILE A 180 -4.60 -4.88 -20.74
C ILE A 180 -5.33 -5.05 -22.07
N LYS A 181 -6.09 -4.05 -22.50
CA LYS A 181 -6.93 -4.14 -23.71
C LYS A 181 -6.13 -4.28 -25.00
N PHE A 182 -5.06 -3.50 -25.17
CA PHE A 182 -4.37 -3.39 -26.46
C PHE A 182 -3.11 -4.24 -26.58
N ILE A 183 -2.52 -4.66 -25.48
CA ILE A 183 -1.28 -5.43 -25.47
C ILE A 183 -1.50 -6.80 -24.84
N ILE A 184 -1.88 -6.87 -23.57
CA ILE A 184 -1.97 -8.14 -22.81
C ILE A 184 -2.98 -9.08 -23.46
N SER A 185 -4.12 -8.59 -23.93
CA SER A 185 -5.13 -9.40 -24.60
C SER A 185 -4.67 -10.07 -25.90
N LYS A 186 -3.54 -9.60 -26.47
CA LYS A 186 -2.94 -10.16 -27.69
C LYS A 186 -1.78 -11.11 -27.40
N LEU A 187 -1.39 -11.26 -26.14
CA LEU A 187 -0.31 -12.17 -25.75
C LEU A 187 -0.83 -13.60 -25.60
N ILE A 188 0.02 -14.55 -25.94
CA ILE A 188 -0.22 -15.96 -25.63
C ILE A 188 0.31 -16.19 -24.22
N ILE A 189 -0.61 -16.39 -23.28
CA ILE A 189 -0.32 -16.58 -21.85
C ILE A 189 -0.67 -18.03 -21.48
N SER A 190 0.32 -18.75 -20.97
CA SER A 190 0.14 -20.07 -20.34
C SER A 190 0.62 -20.05 -18.89
N ASP A 191 0.32 -21.09 -18.12
CA ASP A 191 0.71 -21.18 -16.71
C ASP A 191 2.22 -21.13 -16.46
N SER A 192 3.02 -21.47 -17.48
CA SER A 192 4.48 -21.57 -17.39
C SER A 192 5.25 -20.67 -18.35
N ARG A 193 4.54 -20.05 -19.31
CA ARG A 193 5.21 -19.26 -20.37
C ARG A 193 4.32 -18.11 -20.87
N ILE A 194 4.95 -16.95 -21.07
CA ILE A 194 4.35 -15.77 -21.72
C ILE A 194 5.33 -15.29 -22.81
N ASP A 195 4.85 -15.20 -24.03
CA ASP A 195 5.62 -14.68 -25.17
C ASP A 195 5.16 -13.26 -25.49
N ILE A 196 6.07 -12.29 -25.38
CA ILE A 196 5.81 -10.87 -25.62
C ILE A 196 6.59 -10.43 -26.88
N PRO A 197 5.92 -10.26 -28.03
CA PRO A 197 6.60 -9.77 -29.24
C PRO A 197 7.20 -8.37 -29.01
N LEU A 198 8.48 -8.20 -29.34
CA LEU A 198 9.15 -6.90 -29.21
C LEU A 198 8.46 -5.83 -30.06
N ALA A 199 7.87 -6.19 -31.20
CA ALA A 199 7.08 -5.30 -32.03
C ALA A 199 5.91 -4.62 -31.27
N PHE A 200 5.38 -5.25 -30.23
CA PHE A 200 4.29 -4.66 -29.43
C PHE A 200 4.78 -3.65 -28.37
N ILE A 201 6.05 -3.71 -28.03
CA ILE A 201 6.58 -2.93 -26.92
C ILE A 201 7.75 -2.01 -27.29
N ASN A 202 8.40 -2.19 -28.47
CA ASN A 202 9.61 -1.42 -28.82
C ASN A 202 9.36 0.09 -28.80
N ASP A 203 8.25 0.54 -29.34
CA ASP A 203 7.90 1.96 -29.45
C ASP A 203 7.27 2.54 -28.17
N LEU A 204 7.02 1.71 -27.15
CA LEU A 204 6.50 2.18 -25.89
C LEU A 204 7.57 2.92 -25.08
N PRO A 205 7.21 4.00 -24.35
CA PRO A 205 8.10 4.60 -23.35
C PRO A 205 8.54 3.59 -22.30
N ASN A 206 9.79 3.71 -21.83
CA ASN A 206 10.37 2.73 -20.89
C ASN A 206 9.52 2.50 -19.62
N LEU A 207 8.93 3.57 -19.05
CA LEU A 207 8.05 3.44 -17.89
C LEU A 207 6.79 2.62 -18.20
N VAL A 208 6.27 2.72 -19.40
CA VAL A 208 5.11 1.95 -19.86
C VAL A 208 5.50 0.47 -20.05
N LYS A 209 6.71 0.18 -20.61
CA LYS A 209 7.25 -1.18 -20.66
C LYS A 209 7.39 -1.82 -19.29
N VAL A 210 7.93 -1.06 -18.33
CA VAL A 210 8.04 -1.51 -16.93
C VAL A 210 6.67 -1.81 -16.35
N ARG A 211 5.69 -0.92 -16.59
CA ARG A 211 4.31 -1.11 -16.07
C ARG A 211 3.64 -2.33 -16.68
N LEU A 212 3.83 -2.57 -17.97
CA LEU A 212 3.33 -3.76 -18.65
C LEU A 212 3.85 -5.06 -17.99
N ILE A 213 5.15 -5.13 -17.74
CA ILE A 213 5.74 -6.28 -17.04
C ILE A 213 5.17 -6.43 -15.63
N GLN A 214 5.04 -5.34 -14.89
CA GLN A 214 4.39 -5.39 -13.58
C GLN A 214 2.97 -5.96 -13.65
N LEU A 215 2.15 -5.51 -14.59
CA LEU A 215 0.78 -5.99 -14.75
C LEU A 215 0.71 -7.49 -15.07
N LEU A 216 1.62 -7.99 -15.89
CA LEU A 216 1.69 -9.41 -16.23
C LEU A 216 2.00 -10.30 -15.02
N PHE A 217 2.77 -9.78 -14.04
CA PHE A 217 3.27 -10.53 -12.89
C PHE A 217 2.74 -10.03 -11.53
N ASP A 218 1.87 -9.02 -11.50
CA ASP A 218 1.31 -8.42 -10.26
C ASP A 218 0.45 -9.41 -9.45
N GLN A 219 0.03 -10.52 -10.05
CA GLN A 219 -0.74 -11.56 -9.35
C GLN A 219 0.05 -12.20 -8.20
N GLU A 220 1.38 -12.05 -8.18
CA GLU A 220 2.27 -12.65 -7.18
C GLU A 220 2.62 -11.73 -6.00
N LYS A 221 1.99 -10.57 -5.85
CA LYS A 221 2.13 -9.64 -4.68
C LYS A 221 3.55 -9.25 -4.30
N LYS A 222 4.51 -9.32 -5.21
CA LYS A 222 5.88 -8.88 -4.93
C LYS A 222 5.96 -7.36 -4.95
N LEU A 223 6.45 -6.77 -3.86
CA LEU A 223 6.86 -5.37 -3.84
C LEU A 223 8.13 -5.21 -4.66
N TRP A 224 8.03 -4.52 -5.80
CA TRP A 224 9.17 -4.16 -6.62
C TRP A 224 10.04 -3.11 -5.92
N SER A 225 11.28 -3.46 -5.58
CA SER A 225 12.22 -2.48 -5.05
C SER A 225 12.65 -1.49 -6.14
N LYS A 226 13.14 -0.30 -5.75
CA LYS A 226 13.72 0.67 -6.71
C LYS A 226 14.85 0.04 -7.52
N HIS A 227 15.63 -0.84 -6.93
CA HIS A 227 16.70 -1.57 -7.59
C HIS A 227 16.15 -2.52 -8.65
N ASP A 228 15.11 -3.31 -8.33
CA ASP A 228 14.49 -4.23 -9.30
C ASP A 228 13.90 -3.48 -10.49
N LEU A 229 13.24 -2.34 -10.26
CA LEU A 229 12.68 -1.51 -11.33
C LEU A 229 13.77 -0.95 -12.24
N LYS A 230 14.88 -0.47 -11.68
CA LYS A 230 16.02 0.03 -12.46
C LYS A 230 16.67 -1.09 -13.29
N MET A 231 16.82 -2.27 -12.72
CA MET A 231 17.37 -3.44 -13.44
C MET A 231 16.44 -3.91 -14.55
N LEU A 232 15.12 -3.92 -14.31
CA LEU A 232 14.13 -4.25 -15.33
C LEU A 232 14.16 -3.22 -16.47
N GLU A 233 14.22 -1.92 -16.15
CA GLU A 233 14.34 -0.87 -17.15
C GLU A 233 15.60 -1.03 -18.02
N GLN A 234 16.74 -1.37 -17.43
CA GLN A 234 17.97 -1.63 -18.14
C GLN A 234 17.88 -2.87 -19.04
N PHE A 235 17.22 -3.92 -18.56
CA PHE A 235 16.95 -5.12 -19.36
C PHE A 235 16.07 -4.81 -20.56
N LEU A 236 15.00 -4.04 -20.38
CA LEU A 236 14.06 -3.67 -21.45
C LEU A 236 14.63 -2.67 -22.47
N LYS A 237 15.64 -1.87 -22.08
CA LYS A 237 16.37 -0.96 -23.00
C LYS A 237 17.37 -1.69 -23.90
N ARG A 238 17.94 -2.80 -23.44
CA ARG A 238 19.01 -3.52 -24.12
C ARG A 238 18.44 -4.76 -24.80
N VAL A 239 17.96 -4.60 -26.01
CA VAL A 239 17.56 -5.74 -26.88
C VAL A 239 18.80 -6.49 -27.35
N SER A 240 19.18 -7.56 -26.64
CA SER A 240 20.24 -8.48 -27.14
C SER A 240 19.83 -9.91 -26.76
N THR A 241 19.80 -10.77 -27.80
CA THR A 241 19.50 -12.20 -27.67
C THR A 241 20.37 -12.87 -26.59
N GLY A 242 19.75 -13.72 -25.77
CA GLY A 242 20.42 -14.48 -24.72
C GLY A 242 20.53 -13.77 -23.36
N LYS A 243 20.12 -12.50 -23.22
CA LYS A 243 20.09 -11.85 -21.90
C LYS A 243 18.89 -12.26 -21.09
N THR A 244 19.11 -12.51 -19.80
CA THR A 244 18.09 -12.94 -18.83
C THR A 244 17.91 -11.94 -17.72
N PHE A 245 16.67 -11.87 -17.18
CA PHE A 245 16.30 -11.13 -15.99
C PHE A 245 15.53 -12.06 -15.04
N ASN A 246 16.14 -12.45 -13.92
CA ASN A 246 15.66 -13.52 -13.02
C ASN A 246 15.14 -12.99 -11.67
N ARG A 247 14.56 -11.77 -11.62
CA ARG A 247 14.16 -11.13 -10.37
C ARG A 247 12.66 -11.04 -10.15
N ILE A 248 11.87 -11.79 -10.91
CA ILE A 248 10.42 -11.83 -10.80
C ILE A 248 10.03 -13.17 -10.17
N ASN A 249 10.13 -13.29 -8.84
CA ASN A 249 9.75 -14.51 -8.09
C ASN A 249 10.10 -15.81 -8.82
N GLN A 250 9.08 -16.56 -9.24
CA GLN A 250 9.22 -17.83 -9.98
C GLN A 250 9.41 -17.65 -11.48
N TRP A 251 9.54 -16.41 -11.98
CA TRP A 251 9.66 -16.12 -13.41
C TRP A 251 11.01 -15.57 -13.78
N SER A 252 11.50 -15.99 -14.95
CA SER A 252 12.65 -15.43 -15.64
C SER A 252 12.23 -14.84 -16.98
N LEU A 253 12.75 -13.66 -17.32
CA LEU A 253 12.58 -13.05 -18.65
C LEU A 253 13.84 -13.30 -19.48
N LEU A 254 13.65 -13.69 -20.74
CA LEU A 254 14.73 -13.93 -21.70
C LEU A 254 14.44 -13.14 -22.98
N HIS A 255 15.45 -12.43 -23.52
CA HIS A 255 15.40 -11.91 -24.88
C HIS A 255 15.80 -13.00 -25.86
N ASP A 256 14.91 -13.38 -26.79
CA ASP A 256 15.17 -14.33 -27.83
C ASP A 256 14.44 -13.96 -29.13
N ARG A 257 15.20 -13.83 -30.23
CA ARG A 257 14.73 -13.68 -31.65
C ARG A 257 13.48 -12.78 -31.81
N GLY A 258 13.51 -11.57 -31.26
CA GLY A 258 12.41 -10.62 -31.40
C GLY A 258 11.26 -10.81 -30.39
N LEU A 259 11.47 -11.65 -29.36
CA LEU A 259 10.54 -11.90 -28.27
C LEU A 259 11.19 -11.60 -26.93
N ILE A 260 10.38 -11.18 -25.95
CA ILE A 260 10.68 -11.38 -24.53
C ILE A 260 9.87 -12.61 -24.09
N ILE A 261 10.58 -13.67 -23.73
CA ILE A 261 9.98 -14.91 -23.25
C ILE A 261 10.04 -14.90 -21.73
N ALA A 262 8.88 -14.92 -21.08
CA ALA A 262 8.79 -15.17 -19.67
C ALA A 262 8.56 -16.66 -19.43
N LYS A 263 9.40 -17.28 -18.59
CA LYS A 263 9.27 -18.69 -18.17
C LYS A 263 9.18 -18.78 -16.66
N LYS A 264 8.30 -19.64 -16.19
CA LYS A 264 8.23 -20.00 -14.78
C LYS A 264 9.34 -20.97 -14.44
N ASN A 265 10.12 -20.68 -13.41
CA ASN A 265 11.25 -21.52 -12.95
C ASN A 265 10.75 -22.70 -12.10
#